data_8c27c0855fd2fa4d8df47c6329fe0e7a
#
_entry.id   8c27c0855fd2fa4d8df47c6329fe0e7a
#
_cell.length_a   1.000
_cell.length_b   1.000
_cell.length_c   1.000
_cell.angle_alpha   90.00
_cell.angle_beta   90.00
_cell.angle_gamma   90.00
#
_symmetry.space_group_name_H-M   'P 1'
#
loop_
_entity.id
_entity.type
_entity.pdbx_description
1 polymer ?
#
loop_
_entity_poly.entity_id
_entity_poly.type
_entity_poly.pdbx_seq_one_letter_code
_entity_poly.pdbx_strand_id
1 'polypeptide(L)'
;ARALVTRPRALLLDEPLSALDAKVRVQLRDQIRAIQTELGITTIFVTHDQEEALAISDRVAVMNRGSIAQLGSPEDLYQRPSSAFVADFVGLSNRMAGVCDGSAVSVLGGVLPILPDADGTLQSGIGPVTAFVRPENVVLGAPLGGASDAQSVVLTSGFLGAIRRTVVQLPDGSTLASQHSAATMFRPGDRVEVTLIPEPVTVGPRS
;
A
#
# COMPACT_ATOMS: atom_id res chain seq x y z
N ALA A 1 26.91 -14.57 10.21
CA ALA A 1 27.80 -15.73 10.30
C ALA A 1 28.00 -16.21 11.75
N ARG A 2 28.40 -15.36 12.71
CA ARG A 2 28.68 -15.81 14.11
C ARG A 2 27.47 -16.41 14.81
N ALA A 3 26.27 -15.83 14.66
CA ALA A 3 25.05 -16.30 15.31
C ALA A 3 24.60 -17.70 14.83
N LEU A 4 24.92 -18.09 13.59
CA LEU A 4 24.51 -19.37 13.01
C LEU A 4 25.44 -20.55 13.38
N VAL A 5 26.69 -20.26 13.78
CA VAL A 5 27.68 -21.29 14.15
C VAL A 5 27.21 -22.16 15.33
N THR A 6 26.45 -21.56 16.24
CA THR A 6 25.91 -22.25 17.44
C THR A 6 24.65 -23.08 17.16
N ARG A 7 24.16 -23.13 15.91
CA ARG A 7 22.91 -23.79 15.50
C ARG A 7 21.74 -23.43 16.44
N PRO A 8 21.39 -22.15 16.55
CA PRO A 8 20.33 -21.70 17.45
C PRO A 8 18.95 -22.20 16.99
N ARG A 9 18.01 -22.35 17.92
CA ARG A 9 16.62 -22.69 17.61
C ARG A 9 15.82 -21.47 17.09
N ALA A 10 16.26 -20.28 17.42
CA ALA A 10 15.66 -19.02 16.97
C ALA A 10 16.76 -17.99 16.70
N LEU A 11 16.54 -17.16 15.68
CA LEU A 11 17.42 -16.06 15.29
C LEU A 11 16.65 -14.73 15.45
N LEU A 12 17.26 -13.80 16.14
CA LEU A 12 16.75 -12.44 16.31
C LEU A 12 17.61 -11.47 15.51
N LEU A 13 17.00 -10.73 14.60
CA LEU A 13 17.66 -9.74 13.76
C LEU A 13 16.98 -8.38 14.01
N ASP A 14 17.73 -7.45 14.57
CA ASP A 14 17.26 -6.11 14.88
C ASP A 14 17.88 -5.14 13.87
N GLU A 15 17.06 -4.60 12.97
CA GLU A 15 17.40 -3.70 11.87
C GLU A 15 18.68 -4.10 11.09
N PRO A 16 18.82 -5.37 10.67
CA PRO A 16 20.11 -5.87 10.16
C PRO A 16 20.54 -5.26 8.81
N LEU A 17 19.63 -4.59 8.10
CA LEU A 17 19.86 -4.04 6.75
C LEU A 17 19.85 -2.50 6.71
N SER A 18 19.59 -1.82 7.84
CA SER A 18 19.34 -0.37 7.90
C SER A 18 20.51 0.50 7.42
N ALA A 19 21.75 0.03 7.59
CA ALA A 19 22.96 0.78 7.23
C ALA A 19 23.47 0.52 5.79
N LEU A 20 22.72 -0.23 4.97
CA LEU A 20 23.15 -0.69 3.65
C LEU A 20 22.52 0.14 2.53
N ASP A 21 23.25 0.24 1.40
CA ASP A 21 22.68 0.77 0.17
C ASP A 21 21.58 -0.14 -0.41
N ALA A 22 20.70 0.43 -1.24
CA ALA A 22 19.51 -0.26 -1.75
C ALA A 22 19.83 -1.58 -2.48
N LYS A 23 20.91 -1.63 -3.28
CA LYS A 23 21.25 -2.83 -4.04
C LYS A 23 21.76 -3.95 -3.13
N VAL A 24 22.66 -3.63 -2.21
CA VAL A 24 23.20 -4.58 -1.24
C VAL A 24 22.11 -5.07 -0.30
N ARG A 25 21.20 -4.18 0.10
CA ARG A 25 20.04 -4.50 0.94
C ARG A 25 19.16 -5.60 0.31
N VAL A 26 18.77 -5.44 -0.96
CA VAL A 26 17.98 -6.45 -1.69
C VAL A 26 18.72 -7.79 -1.74
N GLN A 27 19.99 -7.79 -2.14
CA GLN A 27 20.78 -9.03 -2.23
C GLN A 27 20.91 -9.74 -0.89
N LEU A 28 21.18 -8.99 0.18
CA LEU A 28 21.36 -9.59 1.51
C LEU A 28 20.05 -10.08 2.11
N ARG A 29 18.94 -9.36 1.86
CA ARG A 29 17.60 -9.81 2.21
C ARG A 29 17.29 -11.18 1.61
N ASP A 30 17.53 -11.35 0.30
CA ASP A 30 17.27 -12.61 -0.40
C ASP A 30 18.18 -13.73 0.10
N GLN A 31 19.44 -13.44 0.45
CA GLN A 31 20.36 -14.40 1.06
C GLN A 31 19.91 -14.81 2.48
N ILE A 32 19.44 -13.85 3.30
CA ILE A 32 18.90 -14.15 4.64
C ILE A 32 17.71 -15.09 4.52
N ARG A 33 16.78 -14.81 3.58
CA ARG A 33 15.61 -15.65 3.33
C ARG A 33 16.01 -17.06 2.89
N ALA A 34 16.96 -17.19 1.97
CA ALA A 34 17.46 -18.48 1.51
C ALA A 34 18.06 -19.31 2.66
N ILE A 35 18.92 -18.70 3.46
CA ILE A 35 19.55 -19.36 4.62
C ILE A 35 18.49 -19.78 5.66
N GLN A 36 17.53 -18.90 5.96
CA GLN A 36 16.45 -19.17 6.90
C GLN A 36 15.62 -20.38 6.45
N THR A 37 15.28 -20.42 5.15
CA THR A 37 14.50 -21.52 4.56
C THR A 37 15.30 -22.82 4.56
N GLU A 38 16.57 -22.78 4.17
CA GLU A 38 17.46 -23.97 4.14
C GLU A 38 17.65 -24.57 5.53
N LEU A 39 17.85 -23.74 6.54
CA LEU A 39 18.12 -24.20 7.90
C LEU A 39 16.85 -24.46 8.72
N GLY A 40 15.68 -24.02 8.26
CA GLY A 40 14.40 -24.15 8.98
C GLY A 40 14.39 -23.44 10.34
N ILE A 41 15.18 -22.36 10.50
CA ILE A 41 15.31 -21.64 11.76
C ILE A 41 14.18 -20.60 11.89
N THR A 42 13.48 -20.64 13.02
CA THR A 42 12.54 -19.56 13.38
C THR A 42 13.29 -18.24 13.50
N THR A 43 12.91 -17.26 12.72
CA THR A 43 13.58 -15.94 12.69
C THR A 43 12.60 -14.83 13.03
N ILE A 44 12.97 -13.98 13.97
CA ILE A 44 12.28 -12.71 14.24
C ILE A 44 13.13 -11.59 13.62
N PHE A 45 12.54 -10.88 12.68
CA PHE A 45 13.17 -9.79 11.95
C PHE A 45 12.49 -8.47 12.30
N VAL A 46 13.22 -7.54 12.89
CA VAL A 46 12.73 -6.21 13.22
C VAL A 46 13.26 -5.22 12.19
N THR A 47 12.38 -4.45 11.59
CA THR A 47 12.71 -3.40 10.62
C THR A 47 11.68 -2.28 10.65
N HIS A 48 12.07 -1.09 10.28
CA HIS A 48 11.16 0.02 9.99
C HIS A 48 10.87 0.15 8.48
N ASP A 49 11.52 -0.66 7.65
CA ASP A 49 11.30 -0.71 6.20
C ASP A 49 10.19 -1.72 5.87
N GLN A 50 9.07 -1.21 5.36
CA GLN A 50 7.91 -2.02 5.02
C GLN A 50 8.18 -2.98 3.87
N GLU A 51 8.96 -2.55 2.86
CA GLU A 51 9.30 -3.40 1.72
C GLU A 51 10.17 -4.59 2.15
N GLU A 52 11.06 -4.38 3.12
CA GLU A 52 11.82 -5.47 3.73
C GLU A 52 10.89 -6.46 4.43
N ALA A 53 10.01 -5.97 5.31
CA ALA A 53 9.10 -6.82 6.07
C ALA A 53 8.20 -7.66 5.16
N LEU A 54 7.59 -7.04 4.16
CA LEU A 54 6.71 -7.73 3.21
C LEU A 54 7.42 -8.75 2.33
N ALA A 55 8.70 -8.50 1.99
CA ALA A 55 9.42 -9.36 1.06
C ALA A 55 10.11 -10.57 1.71
N ILE A 56 10.44 -10.52 3.02
CA ILE A 56 11.22 -11.58 3.68
C ILE A 56 10.38 -12.48 4.59
N SER A 57 9.26 -12.00 5.10
CA SER A 57 8.55 -12.64 6.20
C SER A 57 7.43 -13.56 5.74
N ASP A 58 7.19 -14.64 6.49
CA ASP A 58 5.98 -15.48 6.36
C ASP A 58 4.79 -14.83 7.07
N ARG A 59 5.06 -14.09 8.15
CA ARG A 59 4.08 -13.31 8.91
C ARG A 59 4.69 -11.99 9.35
N VAL A 60 3.91 -10.94 9.28
CA VAL A 60 4.31 -9.58 9.69
C VAL A 60 3.39 -9.09 10.80
N ALA A 61 3.99 -8.54 11.85
CA ALA A 61 3.29 -7.83 12.91
C ALA A 61 3.49 -6.32 12.74
N VAL A 62 2.40 -5.61 12.46
CA VAL A 62 2.40 -4.13 12.47
C VAL A 62 2.18 -3.64 13.89
N MET A 63 3.13 -2.87 14.40
CA MET A 63 3.07 -2.32 15.74
C MET A 63 2.67 -0.84 15.74
N ASN A 64 1.82 -0.47 16.68
CA ASN A 64 1.41 0.91 16.91
C ASN A 64 1.41 1.20 18.41
N ARG A 65 2.18 2.17 18.86
CA ARG A 65 2.26 2.62 20.27
C ARG A 65 2.40 1.48 21.27
N GLY A 66 3.28 0.51 20.95
CA GLY A 66 3.56 -0.62 21.85
C GLY A 66 2.58 -1.79 21.76
N SER A 67 1.55 -1.71 20.93
CA SER A 67 0.57 -2.77 20.69
C SER A 67 0.66 -3.29 19.28
N ILE A 68 0.31 -4.56 19.06
CA ILE A 68 0.19 -5.14 17.72
C ILE A 68 -1.15 -4.70 17.14
N ALA A 69 -1.10 -3.90 16.07
CA ALA A 69 -2.28 -3.42 15.35
C ALA A 69 -2.86 -4.50 14.43
N GLN A 70 -1.98 -5.26 13.76
CA GLN A 70 -2.37 -6.41 12.94
C GLN A 70 -1.21 -7.40 12.85
N LEU A 71 -1.53 -8.69 12.76
CA LEU A 71 -0.61 -9.78 12.52
C LEU A 71 -1.19 -10.67 11.42
N GLY A 72 -0.48 -10.87 10.33
CA GLY A 72 -0.93 -11.67 9.20
C GLY A 72 0.17 -11.98 8.21
N SER A 73 -0.18 -12.60 7.07
CA SER A 73 0.72 -12.70 5.92
C SER A 73 0.99 -11.31 5.32
N PRO A 74 2.10 -11.13 4.58
CA PRO A 74 2.35 -9.90 3.83
C PRO A 74 1.17 -9.48 2.94
N GLU A 75 0.59 -10.43 2.22
CA GLU A 75 -0.56 -10.22 1.36
C GLU A 75 -1.79 -9.74 2.15
N ASP A 76 -2.08 -10.35 3.32
CA ASP A 76 -3.21 -9.94 4.15
C ASP A 76 -3.04 -8.50 4.67
N LEU A 77 -1.83 -8.13 5.10
CA LEU A 77 -1.58 -6.78 5.58
C LEU A 77 -1.74 -5.72 4.49
N TYR A 78 -1.36 -6.06 3.26
CA TYR A 78 -1.43 -5.15 2.13
C TYR A 78 -2.84 -5.07 1.52
N GLN A 79 -3.47 -6.23 1.29
CA GLN A 79 -4.76 -6.33 0.60
C GLN A 79 -5.96 -6.23 1.55
N ARG A 80 -5.79 -6.65 2.82
CA ARG A 80 -6.85 -6.70 3.85
C ARG A 80 -6.42 -6.03 5.14
N PRO A 81 -6.02 -4.74 5.10
CA PRO A 81 -5.66 -4.04 6.32
C PRO A 81 -6.86 -3.93 7.26
N SER A 82 -6.68 -4.33 8.52
CA SER A 82 -7.73 -4.36 9.55
C SER A 82 -8.14 -2.99 10.06
N SER A 83 -7.47 -1.93 9.65
CA SER A 83 -7.76 -0.56 10.06
C SER A 83 -7.18 0.46 9.11
N ALA A 84 -7.71 1.68 9.15
CA ALA A 84 -7.17 2.83 8.44
C ALA A 84 -5.69 3.08 8.74
N PHE A 85 -5.26 2.85 10.00
CA PHE A 85 -3.85 2.96 10.37
C PHE A 85 -2.98 1.97 9.61
N VAL A 86 -3.37 0.69 9.55
CA VAL A 86 -2.60 -0.33 8.82
C VAL A 86 -2.63 -0.07 7.33
N ALA A 87 -3.77 0.32 6.75
CA ALA A 87 -3.90 0.68 5.34
C ALA A 87 -2.95 1.80 4.92
N ASP A 88 -2.78 2.80 5.78
CA ASP A 88 -1.92 3.95 5.55
C ASP A 88 -0.44 3.66 5.86
N PHE A 89 -0.19 2.80 6.86
CA PHE A 89 1.16 2.45 7.26
C PHE A 89 1.78 1.42 6.32
N VAL A 90 1.04 0.42 5.83
CA VAL A 90 1.55 -0.63 4.95
C VAL A 90 1.37 -0.26 3.49
N GLY A 91 2.45 0.21 2.86
CA GLY A 91 2.45 0.68 1.48
C GLY A 91 1.82 2.06 1.30
N LEU A 92 1.71 2.46 0.05
CA LEU A 92 1.11 3.76 -0.29
C LEU A 92 -0.40 3.63 -0.43
N SER A 93 -1.12 4.64 0.07
CA SER A 93 -2.57 4.75 -0.11
C SER A 93 -2.97 6.17 -0.45
N ASN A 94 -3.90 6.31 -1.39
CA ASN A 94 -4.61 7.56 -1.60
C ASN A 94 -5.72 7.68 -0.55
N ARG A 95 -5.74 8.80 0.17
CA ARG A 95 -6.82 9.11 1.11
C ARG A 95 -7.87 9.92 0.38
N MET A 96 -9.02 9.33 0.13
CA MET A 96 -10.07 9.91 -0.70
C MET A 96 -11.34 10.11 0.12
N ALA A 97 -11.92 11.30 0.02
CA ALA A 97 -13.21 11.57 0.64
C ALA A 97 -14.31 10.74 -0.06
N GLY A 98 -15.12 10.07 0.72
CA GLY A 98 -16.23 9.26 0.23
C GLY A 98 -17.44 9.30 1.14
N VAL A 99 -18.52 8.69 0.68
CA VAL A 99 -19.75 8.49 1.45
C VAL A 99 -20.03 7.00 1.53
N CYS A 100 -20.06 6.48 2.75
CA CYS A 100 -20.36 5.09 3.04
C CYS A 100 -21.86 4.88 3.22
N ASP A 101 -22.41 3.79 2.65
CA ASP A 101 -23.79 3.35 2.86
C ASP A 101 -23.91 2.19 3.85
N GLY A 102 -22.79 1.76 4.45
CA GLY A 102 -22.67 0.61 5.35
C GLY A 102 -22.10 -0.64 4.69
N SER A 103 -22.11 -0.76 3.36
CA SER A 103 -21.58 -1.91 2.61
C SER A 103 -20.58 -1.53 1.55
N ALA A 104 -20.68 -0.33 1.03
CA ALA A 104 -19.85 0.22 -0.01
C ALA A 104 -19.56 1.71 0.26
N VAL A 105 -18.56 2.24 -0.41
CA VAL A 105 -18.19 3.65 -0.37
C VAL A 105 -18.23 4.26 -1.77
N SER A 106 -18.95 5.38 -1.89
CA SER A 106 -18.97 6.18 -3.12
C SER A 106 -17.80 7.15 -3.12
N VAL A 107 -16.92 7.04 -4.12
CA VAL A 107 -15.70 7.86 -4.30
C VAL A 107 -15.57 8.21 -5.77
N LEU A 108 -15.34 9.49 -6.10
CA LEU A 108 -15.15 9.97 -7.49
C LEU A 108 -16.23 9.48 -8.48
N GLY A 109 -17.48 9.39 -8.04
CA GLY A 109 -18.58 8.89 -8.86
C GLY A 109 -18.61 7.37 -9.09
N GLY A 110 -17.61 6.63 -8.59
CA GLY A 110 -17.60 5.16 -8.54
C GLY A 110 -18.05 4.63 -7.18
N VAL A 111 -18.35 3.32 -7.13
CA VAL A 111 -18.73 2.60 -5.91
C VAL A 111 -17.71 1.50 -5.67
N LEU A 112 -17.09 1.50 -4.49
CA LEU A 112 -16.10 0.52 -4.08
C LEU A 112 -16.65 -0.33 -2.93
N PRO A 113 -16.47 -1.65 -2.95
CA PRO A 113 -16.78 -2.51 -1.81
C PRO A 113 -15.92 -2.10 -0.60
N ILE A 114 -16.44 -2.31 0.62
CA ILE A 114 -15.67 -2.08 1.84
C ILE A 114 -15.15 -3.42 2.35
N LEU A 115 -13.87 -3.44 2.76
CA LEU A 115 -13.29 -4.58 3.46
C LEU A 115 -13.95 -4.72 4.83
N PRO A 116 -14.44 -5.92 5.19
CA PRO A 116 -14.87 -6.17 6.56
C PRO A 116 -13.64 -6.17 7.49
N ASP A 117 -13.87 -5.83 8.75
CA ASP A 117 -12.87 -5.98 9.80
C ASP A 117 -12.50 -7.45 10.04
N ALA A 118 -11.48 -7.68 10.86
CA ALA A 118 -10.98 -9.01 11.18
C ALA A 118 -12.05 -9.98 11.76
N ASP A 119 -13.09 -9.44 12.37
CA ASP A 119 -14.24 -10.18 12.89
C ASP A 119 -15.42 -10.31 11.90
N GLY A 120 -15.25 -9.81 10.68
CA GLY A 120 -16.27 -9.82 9.63
C GLY A 120 -17.33 -8.73 9.76
N THR A 121 -17.21 -7.83 10.72
CA THR A 121 -18.11 -6.68 10.86
C THR A 121 -17.69 -5.53 9.95
N LEU A 122 -18.68 -4.84 9.37
CA LEU A 122 -18.47 -3.57 8.68
C LEU A 122 -18.58 -2.46 9.72
N GLN A 123 -17.42 -1.97 10.24
CA GLN A 123 -17.40 -0.91 11.27
C GLN A 123 -17.71 0.49 10.73
N SER A 124 -17.87 0.61 9.43
CA SER A 124 -18.14 1.91 8.83
C SER A 124 -19.60 2.27 9.01
N GLY A 125 -19.84 3.23 9.86
CA GLY A 125 -21.17 3.87 9.96
C GLY A 125 -21.56 4.49 8.61
N ILE A 126 -22.86 4.67 8.40
CA ILE A 126 -23.39 5.43 7.24
C ILE A 126 -22.93 6.88 7.35
N GLY A 127 -22.38 7.43 6.28
CA GLY A 127 -21.98 8.84 6.21
C GLY A 127 -20.61 9.11 5.62
N PRO A 128 -20.07 10.31 5.86
CA PRO A 128 -18.76 10.72 5.32
C PRO A 128 -17.62 9.93 5.92
N VAL A 129 -16.76 9.38 5.06
CA VAL A 129 -15.58 8.58 5.44
C VAL A 129 -14.37 8.99 4.60
N THR A 130 -13.19 8.52 5.00
CA THR A 130 -11.98 8.49 4.17
C THR A 130 -11.77 7.07 3.67
N ALA A 131 -11.76 6.88 2.35
CA ALA A 131 -11.41 5.62 1.70
C ALA A 131 -9.90 5.58 1.42
N PHE A 132 -9.27 4.42 1.67
CA PHE A 132 -7.83 4.19 1.41
C PHE A 132 -7.70 3.36 0.14
N VAL A 133 -7.39 4.06 -0.97
CA VAL A 133 -7.30 3.45 -2.31
C VAL A 133 -5.85 3.27 -2.71
N ARG A 134 -5.46 2.07 -3.10
CA ARG A 134 -4.09 1.78 -3.56
C ARG A 134 -3.80 2.51 -4.88
N PRO A 135 -2.56 3.02 -5.10
CA PRO A 135 -2.20 3.72 -6.34
C PRO A 135 -2.33 2.86 -7.59
N GLU A 136 -2.13 1.55 -7.50
CA GLU A 136 -2.32 0.60 -8.60
C GLU A 136 -3.79 0.39 -8.99
N ASN A 137 -4.73 0.73 -8.10
CA ASN A 137 -6.16 0.69 -8.37
C ASN A 137 -6.70 2.00 -8.94
N VAL A 138 -5.82 2.98 -9.18
CA VAL A 138 -6.15 4.24 -9.85
C VAL A 138 -5.72 4.16 -11.31
N VAL A 139 -6.68 4.17 -12.22
CA VAL A 139 -6.44 4.11 -13.66
C VAL A 139 -6.54 5.52 -14.26
N LEU A 140 -5.54 5.88 -15.04
CA LEU A 140 -5.50 7.12 -15.81
C LEU A 140 -5.75 6.82 -17.28
N GLY A 141 -6.76 7.46 -17.85
CA GLY A 141 -7.14 7.33 -19.25
C GLY A 141 -7.08 8.66 -20.00
N ALA A 142 -7.18 8.56 -21.34
CA ALA A 142 -7.41 9.75 -22.15
C ALA A 142 -8.81 10.32 -21.85
N PRO A 143 -8.98 11.64 -21.84
CA PRO A 143 -10.27 12.25 -21.56
C PRO A 143 -11.33 11.78 -22.58
N LEU A 144 -12.45 11.28 -22.10
CA LEU A 144 -13.60 10.93 -22.91
C LEU A 144 -14.44 12.22 -23.15
N GLY A 145 -14.16 12.92 -24.24
CA GLY A 145 -14.89 14.14 -24.61
C GLY A 145 -14.04 15.42 -24.51
N GLY A 146 -14.54 16.52 -25.11
CA GLY A 146 -13.81 17.77 -25.26
C GLY A 146 -13.34 18.39 -23.93
N ALA A 147 -12.54 19.44 -24.02
CA ALA A 147 -11.97 20.15 -22.87
C ALA A 147 -13.08 20.57 -21.89
N SER A 148 -13.23 19.84 -20.80
CA SER A 148 -14.11 20.13 -19.68
C SER A 148 -13.25 20.57 -18.49
N ASP A 149 -13.71 21.58 -17.75
CA ASP A 149 -13.06 22.02 -16.51
C ASP A 149 -13.11 20.94 -15.41
N ALA A 150 -13.85 19.84 -15.63
CA ALA A 150 -13.97 18.70 -14.74
C ALA A 150 -12.86 17.64 -14.93
N GLN A 151 -11.83 17.89 -15.76
CA GLN A 151 -10.75 16.93 -15.99
C GLN A 151 -9.64 17.07 -14.96
N SER A 152 -9.06 15.94 -14.57
CA SER A 152 -7.86 15.90 -13.72
C SER A 152 -6.63 16.28 -14.53
N VAL A 153 -5.63 16.87 -13.86
CA VAL A 153 -4.39 17.35 -14.48
C VAL A 153 -3.20 16.63 -13.87
N VAL A 154 -2.33 16.11 -14.71
CA VAL A 154 -1.06 15.49 -14.27
C VAL A 154 -0.14 16.57 -13.70
N LEU A 155 0.30 16.38 -12.45
CA LEU A 155 1.27 17.24 -11.78
C LEU A 155 2.69 16.72 -11.99
N THR A 156 2.90 15.42 -11.77
CA THR A 156 4.21 14.77 -11.91
C THR A 156 4.06 13.34 -12.43
N SER A 157 5.10 12.82 -13.11
CA SER A 157 5.18 11.42 -13.51
C SER A 157 6.62 10.92 -13.36
N GLY A 158 6.88 10.16 -12.31
CA GLY A 158 8.19 9.60 -11.98
C GLY A 158 8.38 8.18 -12.53
N PHE A 159 9.53 7.90 -13.15
CA PHE A 159 9.91 6.57 -13.60
C PHE A 159 10.58 5.80 -12.45
N LEU A 160 10.07 4.62 -12.12
CA LEU A 160 10.55 3.76 -11.03
C LEU A 160 11.00 2.37 -11.55
N GLY A 161 11.46 2.29 -12.79
CA GLY A 161 11.87 1.05 -13.42
C GLY A 161 10.72 0.40 -14.20
N ALA A 162 10.16 -0.71 -13.73
CA ALA A 162 9.06 -1.40 -14.41
C ALA A 162 7.72 -0.63 -14.36
N ILE A 163 7.60 0.32 -13.45
CA ILE A 163 6.40 1.11 -13.21
C ILE A 163 6.69 2.60 -13.25
N ARG A 164 5.62 3.38 -13.39
CA ARG A 164 5.61 4.83 -13.15
C ARG A 164 4.64 5.15 -12.03
N ARG A 165 4.97 6.19 -11.27
CA ARG A 165 4.06 6.84 -10.35
C ARG A 165 3.70 8.21 -10.88
N THR A 166 2.43 8.42 -11.16
CA THR A 166 1.90 9.68 -11.69
C THR A 166 0.97 10.28 -10.63
N VAL A 167 1.24 11.54 -10.27
CA VAL A 167 0.39 12.31 -9.35
C VAL A 167 -0.48 13.23 -10.20
N VAL A 168 -1.77 13.21 -9.93
CA VAL A 168 -2.75 14.05 -10.61
C VAL A 168 -3.50 14.93 -9.59
N GLN A 169 -3.89 16.11 -10.03
CA GLN A 169 -4.81 16.99 -9.31
C GLN A 169 -6.21 16.79 -9.85
N LEU A 170 -7.14 16.54 -8.95
CA LEU A 170 -8.56 16.43 -9.25
C LEU A 170 -9.21 17.82 -9.41
N PRO A 171 -10.41 17.92 -10.00
CA PRO A 171 -11.13 19.18 -10.15
C PRO A 171 -11.43 19.91 -8.84
N ASP A 172 -11.54 19.19 -7.73
CA ASP A 172 -11.76 19.75 -6.39
C ASP A 172 -10.45 20.25 -5.72
N GLY A 173 -9.31 20.17 -6.44
CA GLY A 173 -7.99 20.57 -5.95
C GLY A 173 -7.25 19.51 -5.14
N SER A 174 -7.88 18.41 -4.77
CA SER A 174 -7.22 17.29 -4.10
C SER A 174 -6.25 16.57 -5.05
N THR A 175 -5.32 15.81 -4.50
CA THR A 175 -4.32 15.07 -5.30
C THR A 175 -4.39 13.58 -5.00
N LEU A 176 -4.11 12.77 -6.03
CA LEU A 176 -3.95 11.35 -5.88
C LEU A 176 -2.79 10.81 -6.73
N ALA A 177 -2.26 9.67 -6.35
CA ALA A 177 -1.22 8.96 -7.08
C ALA A 177 -1.81 7.75 -7.80
N SER A 178 -1.41 7.55 -9.06
CA SER A 178 -1.61 6.31 -9.81
C SER A 178 -0.27 5.62 -9.99
N GLN A 179 -0.28 4.30 -9.91
CA GLN A 179 0.88 3.46 -10.21
C GLN A 179 0.53 2.55 -11.38
N HIS A 180 1.26 2.69 -12.49
CA HIS A 180 0.94 2.03 -13.75
C HIS A 180 2.20 1.55 -14.48
N SER A 181 2.03 0.81 -15.58
CA SER A 181 3.14 0.33 -16.41
C SER A 181 4.03 1.48 -16.87
N ALA A 182 5.35 1.26 -16.85
CA ALA A 182 6.33 2.22 -17.36
C ALA A 182 6.18 2.53 -18.85
N ALA A 183 5.50 1.66 -19.61
CA ALA A 183 5.22 1.86 -21.02
C ALA A 183 4.21 2.99 -21.30
N THR A 184 3.32 3.27 -20.34
CA THR A 184 2.37 4.38 -20.43
C THR A 184 3.04 5.66 -19.94
N MET A 185 3.02 6.70 -20.76
CA MET A 185 3.68 7.96 -20.42
C MET A 185 2.66 9.10 -20.29
N PHE A 186 2.68 9.75 -19.16
CA PHE A 186 1.98 11.02 -18.92
C PHE A 186 3.00 12.12 -18.65
N ARG A 187 2.68 13.34 -19.06
CA ARG A 187 3.52 14.53 -18.85
C ARG A 187 2.81 15.52 -17.94
N PRO A 188 3.54 16.30 -17.13
CA PRO A 188 2.95 17.40 -16.39
C PRO A 188 2.14 18.32 -17.31
N GLY A 189 0.91 18.62 -16.91
CA GLY A 189 -0.06 19.40 -17.69
C GLY A 189 -1.00 18.57 -18.57
N ASP A 190 -0.75 17.27 -18.77
CA ASP A 190 -1.68 16.41 -19.49
C ASP A 190 -3.01 16.34 -18.74
N ARG A 191 -4.11 16.42 -19.49
CA ARG A 191 -5.45 16.20 -18.96
C ARG A 191 -5.78 14.72 -19.04
N VAL A 192 -6.30 14.17 -17.94
CA VAL A 192 -6.60 12.74 -17.81
C VAL A 192 -7.97 12.54 -17.17
N GLU A 193 -8.60 11.45 -17.51
CA GLU A 193 -9.72 10.89 -16.78
C GLU A 193 -9.19 9.93 -15.70
N VAL A 194 -9.75 10.03 -14.50
CA VAL A 194 -9.41 9.16 -13.38
C VAL A 194 -10.57 8.22 -13.13
N THR A 195 -10.28 6.91 -13.16
CA THR A 195 -11.22 5.87 -12.79
C THR A 195 -10.60 4.96 -11.72
N LEU A 196 -11.45 4.33 -10.92
CA LEU A 196 -11.01 3.41 -9.87
C LEU A 196 -11.38 1.98 -10.25
N ILE A 197 -10.45 1.05 -10.06
CA ILE A 197 -10.76 -0.38 -10.12
C ILE A 197 -11.63 -0.70 -8.91
N PRO A 198 -12.76 -1.43 -9.07
CA PRO A 198 -13.71 -1.69 -7.99
C PRO A 198 -13.22 -2.81 -7.04
N GLU A 199 -12.00 -2.66 -6.54
CA GLU A 199 -11.43 -3.53 -5.51
C GLU A 199 -11.89 -3.09 -4.11
N PRO A 200 -12.03 -4.02 -3.17
CA PRO A 200 -12.40 -3.71 -1.81
C PRO A 200 -11.40 -2.76 -1.13
N VAL A 201 -11.91 -1.78 -0.39
CA VAL A 201 -11.09 -0.77 0.28
C VAL A 201 -11.36 -0.71 1.78
N THR A 202 -10.34 -0.33 2.54
CA THR A 202 -10.50 0.05 3.94
C THR A 202 -11.02 1.48 4.01
N VAL A 203 -11.89 1.74 4.96
CA VAL A 203 -12.39 3.08 5.24
C VAL A 203 -12.08 3.47 6.69
N GLY A 204 -11.97 4.75 6.93
CA GLY A 204 -11.75 5.31 8.26
C GLY A 204 -12.56 6.58 8.47
N PRO A 205 -12.57 7.13 9.69
CA PRO A 205 -13.25 8.38 9.96
C PRO A 205 -12.70 9.48 9.04
N ARG A 206 -13.57 10.39 8.63
CA ARG A 206 -13.17 11.57 7.85
C ARG A 206 -12.30 12.46 8.74
N SER A 207 -11.04 12.61 8.34
CA SER A 207 -10.09 13.55 8.97
C SER A 207 -10.27 14.96 8.44
#